data_4fad6a45b2f024dc7b317bbf925be5c0
#
_entry.id   4fad6a45b2f024dc7b317bbf925be5c0
#
_cell.length_a   1.000
_cell.length_b   1.000
_cell.length_c   1.000
_cell.angle_alpha   90.00
_cell.angle_beta   90.00
_cell.angle_gamma   90.00
#
_symmetry.space_group_name_H-M   'P 1'
#
loop_
_entity.id
_entity.type
_entity.pdbx_description
1 polymer ?
#
loop_
_entity_poly.entity_id
_entity_poly.type
_entity_poly.pdbx_seq_one_letter_code
_entity_poly.pdbx_strand_id
1 'polypeptide(L)'
;IQPKATDYIKEMINLIEKLIKNNFAYEKDGHVLFHVPSFKNYGMLSGRNRDEQITGSRVEVAPYKKDPTDFVLWKPSPSPLPGWESPWGLGRPGWHLECSAMSEKTLGLPFDIHSGGADLIFPHHENEIAQTCAAHKNNDDLKSFSKYWFHNGFVNVEGEKMSKSIGNIKLVHDLVKEYKGEVLRMTLLSAHYRQPLNWTRDIIKQNSTMLDRLYRTLKDLEKIDAYAEKNEIEERIIRGLYDDLNTPKVIAELNMLTNGINNADVKTKQKIKFNLLEIGKIFGILQENPDTWLGYGQSKNINQDTIERLIKDRNEARRNKNFDMADEIRNKLKEEGVEIEDTSEGTIWRSI
;
A
#
# COMPACT_ATOMS: atom_id res chain seq x y z
N ILE A 1 18.56 -1.15 3.42
CA ILE A 1 19.35 0.07 3.71
C ILE A 1 18.34 1.16 4.08
N GLN A 2 18.64 1.91 5.15
CA GLN A 2 17.86 3.07 5.58
C GLN A 2 18.80 4.27 5.62
N PRO A 3 19.02 4.98 4.50
CA PRO A 3 19.96 6.08 4.42
C PRO A 3 19.41 7.30 5.18
N LYS A 4 20.32 7.99 5.88
CA LYS A 4 20.03 9.28 6.51
C LYS A 4 20.68 10.39 5.67
N ALA A 5 19.92 11.38 5.24
CA ALA A 5 20.41 12.46 4.39
C ALA A 5 21.67 13.14 4.94
N THR A 6 21.76 13.27 6.27
CA THR A 6 22.92 13.86 6.97
C THR A 6 24.23 13.08 6.80
N ASP A 7 24.16 11.80 6.45
CA ASP A 7 25.34 10.96 6.25
C ASP A 7 25.89 11.05 4.81
N TYR A 8 25.16 11.72 3.89
CA TYR A 8 25.49 11.80 2.45
C TYR A 8 25.79 13.21 1.95
N ILE A 9 26.10 14.13 2.84
CA ILE A 9 26.41 15.55 2.48
C ILE A 9 27.55 15.63 1.46
N LYS A 10 28.60 14.82 1.61
CA LYS A 10 29.73 14.78 0.69
C LYS A 10 29.30 14.34 -0.72
N GLU A 11 28.46 13.34 -0.81
CA GLU A 11 27.91 12.85 -2.07
C GLU A 11 27.06 13.92 -2.76
N MET A 12 26.26 14.66 -1.99
CA MET A 12 25.46 15.77 -2.49
C MET A 12 26.32 16.91 -3.03
N ILE A 13 27.37 17.31 -2.31
CA ILE A 13 28.33 18.31 -2.76
C ILE A 13 29.00 17.86 -4.06
N ASN A 14 29.49 16.62 -4.13
CA ASN A 14 30.10 16.06 -5.33
C ASN A 14 29.15 16.05 -6.54
N LEU A 15 27.86 15.78 -6.31
CA LEU A 15 26.84 15.80 -7.35
C LEU A 15 26.63 17.23 -7.90
N ILE A 16 26.59 18.23 -7.01
CA ILE A 16 26.50 19.66 -7.39
C ILE A 16 27.74 20.07 -8.21
N GLU A 17 28.94 19.71 -7.77
CA GLU A 17 30.17 20.03 -8.50
C GLU A 17 30.16 19.46 -9.92
N LYS A 18 29.67 18.22 -10.12
CA LYS A 18 29.47 17.64 -11.45
C LYS A 18 28.50 18.47 -12.28
N LEU A 19 27.37 18.90 -11.68
CA LEU A 19 26.35 19.72 -12.37
C LEU A 19 26.90 21.07 -12.80
N ILE A 20 27.66 21.76 -11.94
CA ILE A 20 28.33 23.03 -12.29
C ILE A 20 29.34 22.81 -13.40
N LYS A 21 30.21 21.79 -13.31
CA LYS A 21 31.19 21.43 -14.34
C LYS A 21 30.55 21.13 -15.70
N ASN A 22 29.35 20.58 -15.69
CA ASN A 22 28.61 20.24 -16.90
C ASN A 22 27.72 21.40 -17.41
N ASN A 23 27.76 22.59 -16.78
CA ASN A 23 26.95 23.78 -17.09
C ASN A 23 25.43 23.62 -16.89
N PHE A 24 24.99 22.72 -16.02
CA PHE A 24 23.59 22.58 -15.63
C PHE A 24 23.24 23.28 -14.31
N ALA A 25 24.24 23.74 -13.57
CA ALA A 25 24.04 24.47 -12.32
C ALA A 25 24.92 25.72 -12.27
N TYR A 26 24.54 26.68 -11.46
CA TYR A 26 25.27 27.94 -11.22
C TYR A 26 25.14 28.36 -9.78
N GLU A 27 26.16 29.10 -9.30
CA GLU A 27 26.13 29.78 -8.02
C GLU A 27 25.66 31.23 -8.19
N LYS A 28 24.87 31.71 -7.25
CA LYS A 28 24.52 33.12 -7.07
C LYS A 28 24.11 33.41 -5.64
N ASP A 29 24.77 34.41 -5.03
CA ASP A 29 24.49 34.89 -3.68
C ASP A 29 24.53 33.76 -2.61
N GLY A 30 25.52 32.88 -2.69
CA GLY A 30 25.69 31.70 -1.82
C GLY A 30 24.67 30.57 -2.04
N HIS A 31 23.77 30.70 -3.03
CA HIS A 31 22.88 29.65 -3.46
C HIS A 31 23.45 28.93 -4.68
N VAL A 32 23.28 27.62 -4.75
CA VAL A 32 23.53 26.89 -6.00
C VAL A 32 22.18 26.39 -6.54
N LEU A 33 21.94 26.70 -7.81
CA LEU A 33 20.69 26.39 -8.49
C LEU A 33 20.94 25.51 -9.71
N PHE A 34 20.02 24.58 -9.93
CA PHE A 34 19.91 23.88 -11.21
C PHE A 34 19.23 24.79 -12.22
N HIS A 35 19.84 24.92 -13.42
CA HIS A 35 19.30 25.73 -14.49
C HIS A 35 18.40 24.89 -15.40
N VAL A 36 17.10 24.89 -15.15
CA VAL A 36 16.13 24.03 -15.83
C VAL A 36 16.14 24.18 -17.36
N PRO A 37 16.24 25.41 -17.94
CA PRO A 37 16.30 25.56 -19.40
C PRO A 37 17.50 24.87 -20.08
N SER A 38 18.58 24.57 -19.33
CA SER A 38 19.73 23.85 -19.88
C SER A 38 19.49 22.35 -20.08
N PHE A 39 18.47 21.78 -19.38
CA PHE A 39 18.10 20.38 -19.48
C PHE A 39 16.87 20.21 -20.38
N LYS A 40 17.08 19.91 -21.65
CA LYS A 40 16.05 19.90 -22.70
C LYS A 40 14.89 18.95 -22.44
N ASN A 41 15.16 17.85 -21.73
CA ASN A 41 14.20 16.79 -21.44
C ASN A 41 13.44 16.98 -20.13
N TYR A 42 13.53 18.17 -19.52
CA TYR A 42 12.77 18.48 -18.31
C TYR A 42 11.26 18.45 -18.57
N GLY A 43 10.53 17.71 -17.75
CA GLY A 43 9.09 17.49 -17.92
C GLY A 43 8.73 16.16 -18.58
N MET A 44 9.70 15.31 -18.94
CA MET A 44 9.43 14.03 -19.62
C MET A 44 8.68 13.03 -18.74
N LEU A 45 8.95 12.98 -17.43
CA LEU A 45 8.25 12.09 -16.50
C LEU A 45 6.83 12.58 -16.26
N SER A 46 6.68 13.87 -15.98
CA SER A 46 5.39 14.48 -15.60
C SER A 46 4.49 14.78 -16.81
N GLY A 47 5.04 14.84 -18.01
CA GLY A 47 4.34 15.27 -19.23
C GLY A 47 3.98 16.75 -19.24
N ARG A 48 4.51 17.57 -18.30
CA ARG A 48 4.18 18.99 -18.15
C ARG A 48 4.92 19.85 -19.14
N ASN A 49 4.19 20.75 -19.80
CA ASN A 49 4.76 21.80 -20.59
C ASN A 49 5.35 22.94 -19.71
N ARG A 50 6.08 23.89 -20.32
CA ARG A 50 6.78 24.96 -19.59
C ARG A 50 5.85 25.84 -18.75
N ASP A 51 4.67 26.19 -19.26
CA ASP A 51 3.73 27.05 -18.55
C ASP A 51 3.16 26.36 -17.30
N GLU A 52 2.87 25.08 -17.43
CA GLU A 52 2.44 24.22 -16.31
C GLU A 52 3.56 24.01 -15.27
N GLN A 53 4.82 23.96 -15.71
CA GLN A 53 5.99 23.90 -14.84
C GLN A 53 6.13 25.19 -14.00
N ILE A 54 6.00 26.37 -14.64
CA ILE A 54 6.05 27.68 -13.98
C ILE A 54 4.91 27.80 -12.95
N THR A 55 3.69 27.46 -13.36
CA THR A 55 2.51 27.51 -12.47
C THR A 55 2.64 26.53 -11.30
N GLY A 56 3.22 25.35 -11.53
CA GLY A 56 3.43 24.32 -10.51
C GLY A 56 4.57 24.64 -9.53
N SER A 57 5.46 25.56 -9.86
CA SER A 57 6.62 25.90 -9.02
C SER A 57 6.28 26.73 -7.77
N ARG A 58 5.05 27.24 -7.62
CA ARG A 58 4.43 27.90 -6.43
C ARG A 58 5.33 28.82 -5.58
N VAL A 59 6.48 29.23 -6.09
CA VAL A 59 7.47 30.01 -5.35
C VAL A 59 7.61 31.37 -6.05
N GLU A 60 7.53 32.45 -5.29
CA GLU A 60 7.96 33.77 -5.70
C GLU A 60 9.33 33.67 -6.39
N VAL A 61 9.48 34.30 -7.55
CA VAL A 61 10.75 34.26 -8.29
C VAL A 61 11.81 34.99 -7.48
N ALA A 62 12.61 34.24 -6.77
CA ALA A 62 13.69 34.79 -5.95
C ALA A 62 14.73 35.51 -6.84
N PRO A 63 15.31 36.64 -6.40
CA PRO A 63 16.19 37.49 -7.21
C PRO A 63 17.49 36.78 -7.65
N TYR A 64 17.85 35.71 -7.00
CA TYR A 64 19.03 34.88 -7.36
C TYR A 64 18.74 33.84 -8.46
N LYS A 65 17.49 33.67 -8.91
CA LYS A 65 17.15 32.76 -10.01
C LYS A 65 17.37 33.43 -11.38
N LYS A 66 17.94 32.67 -12.35
CA LYS A 66 18.03 33.08 -13.76
C LYS A 66 16.73 32.79 -14.49
N ASP A 67 16.03 31.73 -14.14
CA ASP A 67 14.76 31.32 -14.69
C ASP A 67 13.78 30.96 -13.57
N PRO A 68 12.48 31.26 -13.69
CA PRO A 68 11.48 30.95 -12.66
C PRO A 68 11.42 29.46 -12.30
N THR A 69 11.72 28.57 -13.23
CA THR A 69 11.71 27.13 -13.04
C THR A 69 12.96 26.59 -12.36
N ASP A 70 14.04 27.39 -12.24
CA ASP A 70 15.26 26.97 -11.57
C ASP A 70 14.99 26.56 -10.12
N PHE A 71 15.62 25.52 -9.66
CA PHE A 71 15.43 25.02 -8.30
C PHE A 71 16.74 24.91 -7.52
N VAL A 72 16.62 25.01 -6.20
CA VAL A 72 17.76 25.06 -5.29
C VAL A 72 18.40 23.70 -5.12
N LEU A 73 19.71 23.62 -5.32
CA LEU A 73 20.58 22.49 -5.00
C LEU A 73 21.26 22.68 -3.64
N TRP A 74 21.71 23.91 -3.35
CA TRP A 74 22.33 24.30 -2.08
C TRP A 74 21.89 25.69 -1.68
N LYS A 75 21.64 25.92 -0.40
CA LYS A 75 21.23 27.22 0.12
C LYS A 75 21.96 27.56 1.42
N PRO A 76 22.27 28.84 1.67
CA PRO A 76 22.85 29.28 2.93
C PRO A 76 22.04 28.83 4.14
N SER A 77 22.71 28.48 5.23
CA SER A 77 22.07 28.04 6.47
C SER A 77 22.49 28.96 7.62
N PRO A 78 21.71 30.04 7.88
CA PRO A 78 22.01 30.93 9.01
C PRO A 78 21.71 30.25 10.34
N SER A 79 22.51 30.59 11.37
CA SER A 79 22.24 30.15 12.75
C SER A 79 20.82 30.54 13.19
N PRO A 80 20.07 29.67 13.91
CA PRO A 80 20.43 28.37 14.49
C PRO A 80 20.12 27.15 13.61
N LEU A 81 19.90 27.31 12.31
CA LEU A 81 19.57 26.21 11.41
C LEU A 81 20.78 25.30 11.21
N PRO A 82 20.58 23.97 11.03
CA PRO A 82 21.65 23.04 10.69
C PRO A 82 22.30 23.43 9.36
N GLY A 83 23.63 23.31 9.27
CA GLY A 83 24.37 23.60 8.07
C GLY A 83 25.69 22.83 8.03
N TRP A 84 26.20 22.65 6.84
CA TRP A 84 27.46 21.95 6.56
C TRP A 84 28.38 22.83 5.71
N GLU A 85 29.65 22.71 5.90
CA GLU A 85 30.66 23.38 5.07
C GLU A 85 30.62 22.86 3.64
N SER A 86 30.72 23.78 2.70
CA SER A 86 30.75 23.49 1.26
C SER A 86 31.62 24.49 0.51
N PRO A 87 31.96 24.26 -0.77
CA PRO A 87 32.65 25.24 -1.61
C PRO A 87 31.91 26.60 -1.74
N TRP A 88 30.60 26.60 -1.47
CA TRP A 88 29.70 27.78 -1.57
C TRP A 88 29.37 28.38 -0.19
N GLY A 89 30.10 27.98 0.83
CA GLY A 89 29.93 28.39 2.23
C GLY A 89 29.05 27.45 3.04
N LEU A 90 28.80 27.88 4.30
CA LEU A 90 27.96 27.15 5.24
C LEU A 90 26.51 27.11 4.74
N GLY A 91 25.97 25.91 4.49
CA GLY A 91 24.66 25.76 3.90
C GLY A 91 24.05 24.37 4.07
N ARG A 92 22.93 24.14 3.40
CA ARG A 92 22.21 22.89 3.40
C ARG A 92 21.71 22.52 2.01
N PRO A 93 21.55 21.21 1.71
CA PRO A 93 21.07 20.74 0.42
C PRO A 93 19.61 21.11 0.17
N GLY A 94 19.24 21.17 -1.10
CA GLY A 94 17.85 21.14 -1.55
C GLY A 94 17.26 19.73 -1.41
N TRP A 95 15.99 19.63 -1.12
CA TRP A 95 15.30 18.37 -0.86
C TRP A 95 15.48 17.29 -1.93
N HIS A 96 15.45 17.67 -3.22
CA HIS A 96 15.57 16.72 -4.33
C HIS A 96 16.97 16.10 -4.45
N LEU A 97 17.99 16.85 -4.06
CA LEU A 97 19.38 16.43 -4.13
C LEU A 97 19.69 15.27 -3.18
N GLU A 98 19.02 15.24 -2.04
CA GLU A 98 19.18 14.18 -1.05
C GLU A 98 18.87 12.82 -1.65
N CYS A 99 17.72 12.68 -2.29
CA CYS A 99 17.29 11.42 -2.91
C CYS A 99 18.17 11.03 -4.10
N SER A 100 18.57 11.98 -4.97
CA SER A 100 19.47 11.71 -6.08
C SER A 100 20.81 11.16 -5.61
N ALA A 101 21.46 11.82 -4.63
CA ALA A 101 22.76 11.41 -4.13
C ALA A 101 22.71 10.08 -3.35
N MET A 102 21.69 9.89 -2.51
CA MET A 102 21.52 8.65 -1.75
C MET A 102 21.21 7.46 -2.64
N SER A 103 20.34 7.62 -3.65
CA SER A 103 20.01 6.56 -4.60
C SER A 103 21.23 6.13 -5.42
N GLU A 104 21.97 7.09 -5.99
CA GLU A 104 23.19 6.82 -6.74
C GLU A 104 24.21 6.05 -5.89
N LYS A 105 24.43 6.51 -4.65
CA LYS A 105 25.44 5.93 -3.77
C LYS A 105 25.10 4.53 -3.26
N THR A 106 23.81 4.27 -2.98
CA THR A 106 23.39 3.03 -2.34
C THR A 106 22.99 1.93 -3.32
N LEU A 107 22.43 2.30 -4.46
CA LEU A 107 21.86 1.38 -5.46
C LEU A 107 22.68 1.34 -6.76
N GLY A 108 23.46 2.38 -7.04
CA GLY A 108 24.07 2.58 -8.36
C GLY A 108 23.05 3.10 -9.39
N LEU A 109 23.50 3.31 -10.63
CA LEU A 109 22.69 3.81 -11.73
C LEU A 109 22.81 2.90 -12.96
N PRO A 110 21.71 2.62 -13.69
CA PRO A 110 20.34 2.84 -13.26
C PRO A 110 19.91 1.78 -12.24
N PHE A 111 19.08 2.17 -11.28
CA PHE A 111 18.46 1.19 -10.38
C PHE A 111 17.10 0.73 -10.94
N ASP A 112 16.51 -0.29 -10.32
CA ASP A 112 15.35 -0.96 -10.93
C ASP A 112 14.05 -0.18 -10.79
N ILE A 113 13.68 0.22 -9.56
CA ILE A 113 12.37 0.83 -9.28
C ILE A 113 12.55 2.09 -8.43
N HIS A 114 11.96 3.21 -8.88
CA HIS A 114 11.74 4.41 -8.09
C HIS A 114 10.26 4.64 -7.85
N SER A 115 9.89 4.93 -6.59
CA SER A 115 8.48 5.00 -6.23
C SER A 115 8.15 6.15 -5.29
N GLY A 116 6.89 6.56 -5.29
CA GLY A 116 6.37 7.58 -4.38
C GLY A 116 4.88 7.86 -4.59
N GLY A 117 4.36 8.87 -3.92
CA GLY A 117 3.02 9.38 -4.18
C GLY A 117 2.94 10.11 -5.52
N ALA A 118 1.77 10.19 -6.10
CA ALA A 118 1.54 10.89 -7.37
C ALA A 118 1.89 12.40 -7.28
N ASP A 119 1.89 12.98 -6.08
CA ASP A 119 2.32 14.35 -5.83
C ASP A 119 3.83 14.56 -5.93
N LEU A 120 4.62 13.49 -5.85
CA LEU A 120 6.07 13.55 -6.02
C LEU A 120 6.51 13.52 -7.50
N ILE A 121 5.63 13.14 -8.43
CA ILE A 121 5.97 13.13 -9.86
C ILE A 121 6.56 14.48 -10.27
N PHE A 122 5.89 15.56 -9.84
CA PHE A 122 6.35 16.91 -10.10
C PHE A 122 6.16 17.81 -8.86
N PRO A 123 7.21 18.57 -8.44
CA PRO A 123 8.49 18.68 -9.12
C PRO A 123 9.57 17.68 -8.67
N HIS A 124 9.33 16.87 -7.60
CA HIS A 124 10.37 16.14 -6.88
C HIS A 124 11.11 15.13 -7.77
N HIS A 125 10.43 14.15 -8.31
CA HIS A 125 11.05 13.11 -9.15
C HIS A 125 11.57 13.65 -10.49
N GLU A 126 10.89 14.65 -11.06
CA GLU A 126 11.39 15.34 -12.25
C GLU A 126 12.74 16.01 -11.99
N ASN A 127 12.90 16.65 -10.81
CA ASN A 127 14.14 17.29 -10.39
C ASN A 127 15.25 16.26 -10.12
N GLU A 128 14.93 15.11 -9.55
CA GLU A 128 15.90 14.03 -9.33
C GLU A 128 16.44 13.49 -10.65
N ILE A 129 15.57 13.27 -11.65
CA ILE A 129 15.98 12.86 -12.99
C ILE A 129 16.91 13.91 -13.61
N ALA A 130 16.50 15.19 -13.57
CA ALA A 130 17.28 16.27 -14.14
C ALA A 130 18.69 16.35 -13.51
N GLN A 131 18.78 16.28 -12.18
CA GLN A 131 20.05 16.28 -11.45
C GLN A 131 20.94 15.11 -11.86
N THR A 132 20.40 13.90 -11.84
CA THR A 132 21.21 12.70 -12.09
C THR A 132 21.61 12.57 -13.54
N CYS A 133 20.69 12.73 -14.48
CA CYS A 133 20.99 12.64 -15.92
C CYS A 133 21.98 13.73 -16.37
N ALA A 134 21.81 14.98 -15.88
CA ALA A 134 22.71 16.08 -16.22
C ALA A 134 24.12 15.91 -15.62
N ALA A 135 24.23 15.35 -14.41
CA ALA A 135 25.51 15.09 -13.78
C ALA A 135 26.33 14.01 -14.52
N HIS A 136 25.65 13.02 -15.09
CA HIS A 136 26.28 11.90 -15.82
C HIS A 136 26.26 12.06 -17.34
N LYS A 137 25.78 13.21 -17.87
CA LYS A 137 25.68 13.50 -19.32
C LYS A 137 24.78 12.51 -20.09
N ASN A 138 23.87 11.83 -19.40
CA ASN A 138 22.91 10.90 -19.98
C ASN A 138 21.56 11.61 -20.18
N ASN A 139 21.55 12.69 -20.98
CA ASN A 139 20.44 13.64 -21.04
C ASN A 139 19.19 13.10 -21.78
N ASP A 140 19.31 11.99 -22.49
CA ASP A 140 18.30 11.57 -23.46
C ASP A 140 17.46 10.38 -22.98
N ASP A 141 17.75 9.79 -21.82
CA ASP A 141 17.04 8.61 -21.32
C ASP A 141 16.68 8.68 -19.84
N LEU A 142 15.38 8.76 -19.55
CA LEU A 142 14.85 8.68 -18.19
C LEU A 142 15.27 7.39 -17.48
N LYS A 143 15.47 6.31 -18.22
CA LYS A 143 15.93 5.02 -17.71
C LYS A 143 17.37 5.03 -17.21
N SER A 144 18.12 6.10 -17.49
CA SER A 144 19.46 6.30 -16.91
C SER A 144 19.43 6.55 -15.39
N PHE A 145 18.29 6.95 -14.84
CA PHE A 145 18.09 7.10 -13.40
C PHE A 145 17.43 5.86 -12.80
N SER A 146 16.20 5.56 -13.26
CA SER A 146 15.44 4.37 -12.82
C SER A 146 14.76 3.70 -14.01
N LYS A 147 14.74 2.36 -14.03
CA LYS A 147 14.13 1.58 -15.13
C LYS A 147 12.61 1.65 -15.09
N TYR A 148 12.03 1.63 -13.87
CA TYR A 148 10.59 1.63 -13.65
C TYR A 148 10.19 2.67 -12.62
N TRP A 149 9.05 3.32 -12.87
CA TRP A 149 8.44 4.31 -12.00
C TRP A 149 7.13 3.81 -11.44
N PHE A 150 6.97 3.90 -10.13
CA PHE A 150 5.78 3.42 -9.43
C PHE A 150 5.18 4.55 -8.58
N HIS A 151 4.03 5.09 -8.99
CA HIS A 151 3.36 6.19 -8.28
C HIS A 151 1.99 5.77 -7.81
N ASN A 152 1.74 5.87 -6.51
CA ASN A 152 0.43 5.59 -5.94
C ASN A 152 -0.43 6.85 -5.80
N GLY A 153 -1.75 6.61 -5.95
CA GLY A 153 -2.78 7.59 -5.68
C GLY A 153 -2.84 7.96 -4.19
N PHE A 154 -3.73 8.89 -3.87
CA PHE A 154 -3.91 9.38 -2.51
C PHE A 154 -4.87 8.50 -1.72
N VAL A 155 -4.72 8.55 -0.38
CA VAL A 155 -5.75 8.05 0.53
C VAL A 155 -6.57 9.25 1.01
N ASN A 156 -7.86 9.23 0.70
CA ASN A 156 -8.84 10.14 1.25
C ASN A 156 -9.50 9.47 2.47
N VAL A 157 -9.94 10.25 3.43
CA VAL A 157 -10.67 9.77 4.61
C VAL A 157 -12.04 10.45 4.61
N GLU A 158 -13.10 9.64 4.52
CA GLU A 158 -14.49 10.12 4.45
C GLU A 158 -14.70 11.21 3.37
N GLY A 159 -14.06 11.01 2.20
CA GLY A 159 -14.17 11.92 1.06
C GLY A 159 -13.17 13.07 1.02
N GLU A 160 -12.44 13.33 2.11
CA GLU A 160 -11.47 14.42 2.20
C GLU A 160 -10.03 13.91 2.13
N LYS A 161 -9.12 14.70 1.53
CA LYS A 161 -7.69 14.35 1.49
C LYS A 161 -7.14 14.19 2.91
N MET A 162 -6.46 13.06 3.18
CA MET A 162 -5.77 12.86 4.46
C MET A 162 -4.67 13.89 4.62
N SER A 163 -4.73 14.71 5.68
CA SER A 163 -3.70 15.71 5.96
C SER A 163 -3.57 16.06 7.45
N LYS A 164 -2.37 16.52 7.84
CA LYS A 164 -2.11 16.97 9.22
C LYS A 164 -2.96 18.19 9.59
N SER A 165 -3.17 19.10 8.64
CA SER A 165 -3.92 20.35 8.87
C SER A 165 -5.40 20.11 9.15
N ILE A 166 -6.00 19.05 8.57
CA ILE A 166 -7.39 18.66 8.81
C ILE A 166 -7.50 17.79 10.07
N GLY A 167 -6.40 17.17 10.51
CA GLY A 167 -6.40 16.28 11.68
C GLY A 167 -7.05 14.91 11.44
N ASN A 168 -7.26 14.52 10.18
CA ASN A 168 -7.93 13.28 9.80
C ASN A 168 -6.96 12.11 9.53
N ILE A 169 -5.71 12.21 9.99
CA ILE A 169 -4.70 11.17 9.79
C ILE A 169 -5.10 9.90 10.54
N LYS A 170 -5.05 8.77 9.83
CA LYS A 170 -5.25 7.44 10.37
C LYS A 170 -3.92 6.71 10.46
N LEU A 171 -3.48 6.44 11.69
CA LEU A 171 -2.24 5.70 11.92
C LEU A 171 -2.52 4.19 11.91
N VAL A 172 -1.69 3.43 11.20
CA VAL A 172 -1.80 1.95 11.17
C VAL A 172 -1.75 1.37 12.58
N HIS A 173 -0.89 1.90 13.45
CA HIS A 173 -0.78 1.51 14.86
C HIS A 173 -2.12 1.58 15.62
N ASP A 174 -2.98 2.53 15.29
CA ASP A 174 -4.29 2.66 15.94
C ASP A 174 -5.34 1.80 15.25
N LEU A 175 -5.31 1.73 13.93
CA LEU A 175 -6.24 0.91 13.15
C LEU A 175 -6.13 -0.59 13.48
N VAL A 176 -4.94 -1.12 13.74
CA VAL A 176 -4.76 -2.55 14.09
C VAL A 176 -5.30 -2.92 15.48
N LYS A 177 -5.66 -1.93 16.30
CA LYS A 177 -6.36 -2.16 17.58
C LYS A 177 -7.88 -2.36 17.37
N GLU A 178 -8.42 -1.81 16.28
CA GLU A 178 -9.86 -1.84 15.98
C GLU A 178 -10.21 -2.91 14.93
N TYR A 179 -9.30 -3.18 13.99
CA TYR A 179 -9.53 -4.06 12.84
C TYR A 179 -8.44 -5.12 12.71
N LYS A 180 -8.79 -6.28 12.21
CA LYS A 180 -7.82 -7.32 11.83
C LYS A 180 -6.89 -6.80 10.71
N GLY A 181 -5.60 -7.10 10.78
CA GLY A 181 -4.60 -6.62 9.83
C GLY A 181 -4.91 -6.98 8.37
N GLU A 182 -5.44 -8.17 8.13
CA GLU A 182 -5.84 -8.58 6.77
C GLU A 182 -7.02 -7.76 6.21
N VAL A 183 -7.95 -7.29 7.08
CA VAL A 183 -9.04 -6.40 6.65
C VAL A 183 -8.48 -5.06 6.18
N LEU A 184 -7.53 -4.49 6.93
CA LEU A 184 -6.87 -3.25 6.53
C LEU A 184 -6.11 -3.42 5.22
N ARG A 185 -5.40 -4.53 5.08
CA ARG A 185 -4.65 -4.88 3.87
C ARG A 185 -5.58 -5.06 2.66
N MET A 186 -6.67 -5.82 2.82
CA MET A 186 -7.68 -6.01 1.78
C MET A 186 -8.32 -4.67 1.36
N THR A 187 -8.54 -3.76 2.33
CA THR A 187 -9.07 -2.42 2.05
C THR A 187 -8.11 -1.60 1.18
N LEU A 188 -6.80 -1.66 1.44
CA LEU A 188 -5.82 -1.01 0.56
C LEU A 188 -5.79 -1.63 -0.84
N LEU A 189 -5.88 -2.97 -0.94
CA LEU A 189 -5.86 -3.70 -2.21
C LEU A 189 -7.17 -3.58 -3.02
N SER A 190 -8.26 -3.11 -2.39
CA SER A 190 -9.58 -2.97 -3.05
C SER A 190 -9.66 -1.82 -4.05
N ALA A 191 -8.69 -0.91 -4.05
CA ALA A 191 -8.51 0.12 -5.08
C ALA A 191 -7.24 -0.16 -5.89
N HIS A 192 -7.26 0.21 -7.17
CA HIS A 192 -6.03 0.19 -7.98
C HIS A 192 -5.03 1.19 -7.39
N TYR A 193 -3.76 0.81 -7.25
CA TYR A 193 -2.76 1.63 -6.56
C TYR A 193 -2.59 3.05 -7.15
N ARG A 194 -2.86 3.26 -8.45
CA ARG A 194 -2.82 4.59 -9.09
C ARG A 194 -4.05 5.44 -8.81
N GLN A 195 -5.13 4.85 -8.30
CA GLN A 195 -6.39 5.57 -8.06
C GLN A 195 -6.48 6.03 -6.60
N PRO A 196 -7.18 7.12 -6.33
CA PRO A 196 -7.48 7.51 -4.97
C PRO A 196 -8.31 6.43 -4.26
N LEU A 197 -7.89 6.07 -3.05
CA LEU A 197 -8.66 5.21 -2.14
C LEU A 197 -9.42 6.10 -1.16
N ASN A 198 -10.75 5.99 -1.12
CA ASN A 198 -11.54 6.64 -0.09
C ASN A 198 -11.70 5.70 1.12
N TRP A 199 -10.95 5.95 2.17
CA TRP A 199 -10.97 5.18 3.41
C TRP A 199 -12.20 5.52 4.24
N THR A 200 -13.20 4.65 4.24
CA THR A 200 -14.45 4.80 4.99
C THR A 200 -14.74 3.57 5.84
N ARG A 201 -15.56 3.73 6.87
CA ARG A 201 -16.03 2.58 7.67
C ARG A 201 -16.77 1.55 6.83
N ASP A 202 -17.52 2.00 5.84
CA ASP A 202 -18.30 1.11 4.96
C ASP A 202 -17.39 0.25 4.08
N ILE A 203 -16.32 0.81 3.50
CA ILE A 203 -15.39 0.03 2.69
C ILE A 203 -14.62 -1.00 3.53
N ILE A 204 -14.27 -0.65 4.77
CA ILE A 204 -13.63 -1.59 5.70
C ILE A 204 -14.59 -2.75 6.01
N LYS A 205 -15.85 -2.45 6.31
CA LYS A 205 -16.88 -3.46 6.58
C LYS A 205 -17.14 -4.37 5.36
N GLN A 206 -17.21 -3.80 4.16
CA GLN A 206 -17.35 -4.58 2.93
C GLN A 206 -16.19 -5.55 2.73
N ASN A 207 -14.96 -5.09 2.91
CA ASN A 207 -13.76 -5.93 2.79
C ASN A 207 -13.67 -6.99 3.90
N SER A 208 -14.10 -6.68 5.13
CA SER A 208 -14.22 -7.66 6.20
C SER A 208 -15.21 -8.77 5.83
N THR A 209 -16.41 -8.40 5.37
CA THR A 209 -17.45 -9.37 4.92
C THR A 209 -16.93 -10.24 3.77
N MET A 210 -16.16 -9.65 2.86
CA MET A 210 -15.57 -10.40 1.75
C MET A 210 -14.53 -11.41 2.24
N LEU A 211 -13.63 -11.03 3.13
CA LEU A 211 -12.66 -11.94 3.74
C LEU A 211 -13.37 -13.07 4.50
N ASP A 212 -14.40 -12.77 5.27
CA ASP A 212 -15.19 -13.78 5.97
C ASP A 212 -15.77 -14.81 4.99
N ARG A 213 -16.22 -14.39 3.81
CA ARG A 213 -16.69 -15.29 2.78
C ARG A 213 -15.57 -16.17 2.20
N LEU A 214 -14.42 -15.61 1.94
CA LEU A 214 -13.26 -16.36 1.46
C LEU A 214 -12.78 -17.37 2.51
N TYR A 215 -12.76 -17.00 3.78
CA TYR A 215 -12.42 -17.90 4.88
C TYR A 215 -13.45 -19.00 5.08
N ARG A 216 -14.78 -18.72 4.94
CA ARG A 216 -15.79 -19.79 4.92
C ARG A 216 -15.55 -20.76 3.79
N THR A 217 -15.25 -20.26 2.59
CA THR A 217 -14.90 -21.11 1.46
C THR A 217 -13.70 -22.02 1.78
N LEU A 218 -12.65 -21.49 2.41
CA LEU A 218 -11.50 -22.31 2.83
C LEU A 218 -11.88 -23.35 3.88
N LYS A 219 -12.80 -23.01 4.81
CA LYS A 219 -13.35 -23.94 5.80
C LYS A 219 -14.13 -25.07 5.15
N ASP A 220 -15.02 -24.73 4.20
CA ASP A 220 -15.81 -25.72 3.45
C ASP A 220 -14.90 -26.68 2.63
N LEU A 221 -13.73 -26.20 2.26
CA LEU A 221 -12.70 -26.96 1.55
C LEU A 221 -11.64 -27.60 2.47
N GLU A 222 -11.82 -27.59 3.79
CA GLU A 222 -10.80 -28.05 4.73
C GLU A 222 -10.31 -29.46 4.41
N LYS A 223 -11.22 -30.39 4.13
CA LYS A 223 -10.95 -31.81 3.83
C LYS A 223 -10.53 -32.05 2.37
N ILE A 224 -10.43 -31.01 1.54
CA ILE A 224 -10.04 -31.08 0.13
C ILE A 224 -8.58 -30.65 0.00
N ASP A 225 -7.75 -31.45 -0.65
CA ASP A 225 -6.37 -31.06 -0.94
C ASP A 225 -6.33 -29.93 -1.97
N ALA A 226 -5.44 -28.94 -1.76
CA ALA A 226 -5.22 -27.90 -2.74
C ALA A 226 -4.40 -28.47 -3.90
N TYR A 227 -4.93 -28.38 -5.13
CA TYR A 227 -4.24 -28.90 -6.30
C TYR A 227 -4.60 -28.11 -7.56
N ALA A 228 -3.62 -27.84 -8.40
CA ALA A 228 -3.81 -27.36 -9.76
C ALA A 228 -2.85 -28.10 -10.70
N GLU A 229 -3.31 -28.35 -11.93
CA GLU A 229 -2.44 -28.85 -12.98
C GLU A 229 -1.27 -27.87 -13.18
N LYS A 230 -0.04 -28.38 -13.24
CA LYS A 230 1.19 -27.57 -13.35
C LYS A 230 1.52 -26.67 -12.16
N ASN A 231 0.75 -26.69 -11.05
CA ASN A 231 0.90 -25.78 -9.91
C ASN A 231 0.88 -24.27 -10.31
N GLU A 232 0.04 -23.93 -11.28
CA GLU A 232 -0.09 -22.57 -11.79
C GLU A 232 -1.43 -21.95 -11.37
N ILE A 233 -1.40 -20.69 -10.99
CA ILE A 233 -2.61 -19.89 -10.75
C ILE A 233 -3.39 -19.76 -12.07
N GLU A 234 -4.73 -19.82 -11.99
CA GLU A 234 -5.55 -19.63 -13.20
C GLU A 234 -5.21 -18.34 -13.93
N GLU A 235 -5.02 -18.43 -15.25
CA GLU A 235 -4.55 -17.32 -16.08
C GLU A 235 -5.44 -16.08 -15.97
N ARG A 236 -6.76 -16.23 -15.87
CA ARG A 236 -7.70 -15.12 -15.71
C ARG A 236 -7.44 -14.32 -14.44
N ILE A 237 -6.95 -14.96 -13.37
CA ILE A 237 -6.64 -14.33 -12.09
C ILE A 237 -5.29 -13.60 -12.18
N ILE A 238 -4.24 -14.32 -12.64
CA ILE A 238 -2.89 -13.77 -12.69
C ILE A 238 -2.77 -12.63 -13.72
N ARG A 239 -3.57 -12.64 -14.78
CA ARG A 239 -3.65 -11.52 -15.74
C ARG A 239 -3.99 -10.19 -15.10
N GLY A 240 -4.74 -10.18 -13.99
CA GLY A 240 -4.97 -8.95 -13.24
C GLY A 240 -3.68 -8.35 -12.68
N LEU A 241 -2.73 -9.19 -12.23
CA LEU A 241 -1.42 -8.71 -11.76
C LEU A 241 -0.51 -8.25 -12.91
N TYR A 242 -0.60 -8.87 -14.08
CA TYR A 242 0.15 -8.44 -15.27
C TYR A 242 -0.42 -7.16 -15.89
N ASP A 243 -1.66 -6.81 -15.57
CA ASP A 243 -2.34 -5.58 -15.99
C ASP A 243 -2.09 -4.47 -14.96
N ASP A 244 -0.84 -4.01 -14.86
CA ASP A 244 -0.40 -2.93 -13.97
C ASP A 244 -0.80 -3.16 -12.49
N LEU A 245 -0.63 -4.37 -11.99
CA LEU A 245 -0.98 -4.76 -10.61
C LEU A 245 -2.45 -4.45 -10.26
N ASN A 246 -3.38 -4.76 -11.15
CA ASN A 246 -4.81 -4.51 -10.98
C ASN A 246 -5.42 -5.44 -9.92
N THR A 247 -5.13 -5.15 -8.65
CA THR A 247 -5.60 -5.94 -7.50
C THR A 247 -7.13 -5.99 -7.40
N PRO A 248 -7.90 -4.93 -7.71
CA PRO A 248 -9.35 -5.01 -7.74
C PRO A 248 -9.88 -6.09 -8.70
N LYS A 249 -9.26 -6.22 -9.87
CA LYS A 249 -9.64 -7.26 -10.85
C LYS A 249 -9.37 -8.66 -10.31
N VAL A 250 -8.21 -8.87 -9.68
CA VAL A 250 -7.88 -10.15 -9.02
C VAL A 250 -8.88 -10.47 -7.91
N ILE A 251 -9.22 -9.51 -7.08
CA ILE A 251 -10.21 -9.67 -6.00
C ILE A 251 -11.59 -10.04 -6.56
N ALA A 252 -12.00 -9.42 -7.66
CA ALA A 252 -13.25 -9.76 -8.34
C ALA A 252 -13.24 -11.20 -8.87
N GLU A 253 -12.13 -11.65 -9.46
CA GLU A 253 -11.96 -13.03 -9.91
C GLU A 253 -12.00 -14.04 -8.75
N LEU A 254 -11.33 -13.76 -7.63
CA LEU A 254 -11.41 -14.60 -6.43
C LEU A 254 -12.85 -14.70 -5.92
N ASN A 255 -13.58 -13.58 -5.95
CA ASN A 255 -14.96 -13.54 -5.56
C ASN A 255 -15.87 -14.41 -6.47
N MET A 256 -15.61 -14.38 -7.77
CA MET A 256 -16.34 -15.22 -8.74
C MET A 256 -16.02 -16.71 -8.57
N LEU A 257 -14.76 -17.06 -8.23
CA LEU A 257 -14.38 -18.45 -7.97
C LEU A 257 -15.16 -19.10 -6.83
N THR A 258 -15.52 -18.33 -5.81
CA THR A 258 -16.25 -18.84 -4.64
C THR A 258 -17.74 -19.05 -4.91
N ASN A 259 -18.27 -18.48 -6.01
CA ASN A 259 -19.68 -18.67 -6.38
C ASN A 259 -19.90 -20.10 -6.92
N GLY A 260 -20.92 -20.77 -6.41
CA GLY A 260 -21.31 -22.10 -6.89
C GLY A 260 -20.44 -23.26 -6.39
N ILE A 261 -19.54 -23.02 -5.42
CA ILE A 261 -18.63 -24.03 -4.88
C ILE A 261 -19.35 -25.29 -4.34
N ASN A 262 -20.56 -25.14 -3.80
CA ASN A 262 -21.33 -26.24 -3.22
C ASN A 262 -21.64 -27.33 -4.25
N ASN A 263 -21.88 -26.94 -5.51
CA ASN A 263 -22.21 -27.84 -6.60
C ASN A 263 -21.00 -28.23 -7.48
N ALA A 264 -19.80 -27.75 -7.13
CA ALA A 264 -18.58 -28.04 -7.88
C ALA A 264 -18.08 -29.48 -7.61
N ASP A 265 -17.49 -30.08 -8.64
CA ASP A 265 -16.79 -31.36 -8.49
C ASP A 265 -15.50 -31.21 -7.67
N VAL A 266 -14.92 -32.34 -7.26
CA VAL A 266 -13.70 -32.36 -6.43
C VAL A 266 -12.54 -31.66 -7.12
N LYS A 267 -12.34 -31.87 -8.42
CA LYS A 267 -11.23 -31.27 -9.18
C LYS A 267 -11.35 -29.74 -9.21
N THR A 268 -12.55 -29.21 -9.41
CA THR A 268 -12.85 -27.79 -9.35
C THR A 268 -12.61 -27.22 -7.95
N LYS A 269 -13.07 -27.92 -6.90
CA LYS A 269 -12.81 -27.54 -5.50
C LYS A 269 -11.32 -27.47 -5.16
N GLN A 270 -10.53 -28.44 -5.62
CA GLN A 270 -9.08 -28.45 -5.46
C GLN A 270 -8.42 -27.22 -6.09
N LYS A 271 -8.81 -26.87 -7.33
CA LYS A 271 -8.31 -25.67 -8.03
C LYS A 271 -8.69 -24.39 -7.32
N ILE A 272 -9.94 -24.27 -6.85
CA ILE A 272 -10.40 -23.09 -6.10
C ILE A 272 -9.54 -22.92 -4.85
N LYS A 273 -9.37 -23.98 -4.05
CA LYS A 273 -8.52 -23.92 -2.85
C LYS A 273 -7.10 -23.49 -3.17
N PHE A 274 -6.51 -24.07 -4.22
CA PHE A 274 -5.16 -23.72 -4.67
C PHE A 274 -5.06 -22.23 -5.01
N ASN A 275 -5.96 -21.70 -5.86
CA ASN A 275 -5.94 -20.30 -6.27
C ASN A 275 -6.13 -19.34 -5.08
N LEU A 276 -7.04 -19.65 -4.14
CA LEU A 276 -7.24 -18.86 -2.94
C LEU A 276 -5.97 -18.78 -2.09
N LEU A 277 -5.30 -19.91 -1.88
CA LEU A 277 -4.07 -19.95 -1.07
C LEU A 277 -2.90 -19.25 -1.75
N GLU A 278 -2.69 -19.46 -3.06
CA GLU A 278 -1.58 -18.84 -3.77
C GLU A 278 -1.76 -17.30 -3.89
N ILE A 279 -2.96 -16.82 -4.24
CA ILE A 279 -3.22 -15.37 -4.23
C ILE A 279 -3.20 -14.83 -2.82
N GLY A 280 -3.68 -15.60 -1.84
CA GLY A 280 -3.58 -15.27 -0.43
C GLY A 280 -2.14 -14.98 0.00
N LYS A 281 -1.18 -15.82 -0.42
CA LYS A 281 0.26 -15.60 -0.18
C LYS A 281 0.77 -14.31 -0.85
N ILE A 282 0.40 -14.09 -2.13
CA ILE A 282 0.82 -12.88 -2.87
C ILE A 282 0.27 -11.61 -2.21
N PHE A 283 -1.00 -11.63 -1.81
CA PHE A 283 -1.67 -10.48 -1.22
C PHE A 283 -1.42 -10.32 0.28
N GLY A 284 -0.90 -11.35 0.95
CA GLY A 284 -0.75 -11.39 2.40
C GLY A 284 -2.10 -11.36 3.13
N ILE A 285 -3.08 -12.08 2.61
CA ILE A 285 -4.40 -12.34 3.18
C ILE A 285 -4.63 -13.86 3.23
N LEU A 286 -5.66 -14.31 3.94
CA LEU A 286 -5.98 -15.75 4.11
C LEU A 286 -4.81 -16.53 4.77
N GLN A 287 -4.08 -15.88 5.66
CA GLN A 287 -2.93 -16.47 6.35
C GLN A 287 -3.29 -17.09 7.70
N GLU A 288 -4.47 -16.75 8.25
CA GLU A 288 -4.95 -17.32 9.50
C GLU A 288 -5.63 -18.68 9.27
N ASN A 289 -5.78 -19.44 10.36
CA ASN A 289 -6.63 -20.62 10.35
C ASN A 289 -8.10 -20.17 10.18
N PRO A 290 -8.90 -20.79 9.29
CA PRO A 290 -10.29 -20.40 9.06
C PRO A 290 -11.16 -20.44 10.33
N ASP A 291 -10.96 -21.38 11.24
CA ASP A 291 -11.72 -21.45 12.48
C ASP A 291 -11.41 -20.28 13.40
N THR A 292 -10.11 -19.96 13.53
CA THR A 292 -9.66 -18.79 14.30
C THR A 292 -10.20 -17.50 13.73
N TRP A 293 -10.15 -17.34 12.38
CA TRP A 293 -10.68 -16.15 11.71
C TRP A 293 -12.17 -15.97 11.95
N LEU A 294 -12.93 -17.05 11.77
CA LEU A 294 -14.39 -17.06 11.89
C LEU A 294 -14.91 -17.12 13.33
N GLY A 295 -13.99 -17.25 14.30
CA GLY A 295 -14.32 -17.27 15.73
C GLY A 295 -14.87 -18.61 16.22
N TYR A 296 -14.69 -19.70 15.47
CA TYR A 296 -15.10 -21.04 15.93
C TYR A 296 -14.27 -21.49 17.14
N GLY A 297 -14.95 -22.05 18.13
CA GLY A 297 -14.32 -22.57 19.34
C GLY A 297 -13.64 -21.53 20.23
N GLN A 298 -13.88 -20.22 20.00
CA GLN A 298 -13.30 -19.14 20.79
C GLN A 298 -14.40 -18.20 21.29
N SER A 299 -14.47 -17.97 22.58
CA SER A 299 -15.34 -16.97 23.19
C SER A 299 -14.56 -16.14 24.20
N LYS A 300 -14.85 -14.83 24.24
CA LYS A 300 -14.24 -13.90 25.20
C LYS A 300 -15.06 -13.74 26.49
N ASN A 301 -16.38 -13.97 26.41
CA ASN A 301 -17.32 -13.60 27.45
C ASN A 301 -17.77 -14.79 28.29
N ILE A 302 -17.78 -15.99 27.72
CA ILE A 302 -18.27 -17.21 28.35
C ILE A 302 -17.31 -18.36 28.08
N ASN A 303 -17.11 -19.22 29.06
CA ASN A 303 -16.17 -20.30 28.96
C ASN A 303 -16.72 -21.44 28.04
N GLN A 304 -15.84 -22.14 27.35
CA GLN A 304 -16.16 -23.18 26.36
C GLN A 304 -17.03 -24.29 26.95
N ASP A 305 -16.73 -24.79 28.16
CA ASP A 305 -17.51 -25.88 28.79
C ASP A 305 -18.96 -25.46 29.04
N THR A 306 -19.18 -24.19 29.36
CA THR A 306 -20.54 -23.64 29.54
C THR A 306 -21.28 -23.56 28.22
N ILE A 307 -20.60 -23.16 27.12
CA ILE A 307 -21.20 -23.12 25.78
C ILE A 307 -21.59 -24.54 25.35
N GLU A 308 -20.69 -25.51 25.50
CA GLU A 308 -20.93 -26.90 25.11
C GLU A 308 -22.10 -27.52 25.90
N ARG A 309 -22.18 -27.21 27.22
CA ARG A 309 -23.31 -27.62 28.04
C ARG A 309 -24.63 -27.03 27.53
N LEU A 310 -24.67 -25.72 27.29
CA LEU A 310 -25.87 -25.04 26.79
C LEU A 310 -26.29 -25.57 25.41
N ILE A 311 -25.35 -25.88 24.54
CA ILE A 311 -25.64 -26.51 23.24
C ILE A 311 -26.27 -27.90 23.44
N LYS A 312 -25.74 -28.69 24.37
CA LYS A 312 -26.27 -30.00 24.70
C LYS A 312 -27.72 -29.89 25.23
N ASP A 313 -27.94 -28.99 26.19
CA ASP A 313 -29.28 -28.72 26.79
C ASP A 313 -30.28 -28.27 25.71
N ARG A 314 -29.87 -27.37 24.79
CA ARG A 314 -30.67 -26.94 23.63
C ARG A 314 -31.02 -28.12 22.72
N ASN A 315 -30.06 -28.96 22.38
CA ASN A 315 -30.27 -30.11 21.52
C ASN A 315 -31.20 -31.16 22.15
N GLU A 316 -31.16 -31.31 23.47
CA GLU A 316 -32.08 -32.13 24.22
C GLU A 316 -33.48 -31.54 24.23
N ALA A 317 -33.63 -30.23 24.47
CA ALA A 317 -34.90 -29.52 24.39
C ALA A 317 -35.55 -29.70 23.00
N ARG A 318 -34.79 -29.59 21.90
CA ARG A 318 -35.30 -29.81 20.52
C ARG A 318 -35.75 -31.27 20.31
N ARG A 319 -34.99 -32.26 20.83
CA ARG A 319 -35.40 -33.67 20.74
C ARG A 319 -36.70 -33.94 21.46
N ASN A 320 -36.91 -33.25 22.59
CA ASN A 320 -38.13 -33.33 23.39
C ASN A 320 -39.26 -32.42 22.87
N LYS A 321 -39.08 -31.76 21.71
CA LYS A 321 -40.00 -30.81 21.08
C LYS A 321 -40.31 -29.58 21.94
N ASN A 322 -39.48 -29.27 22.90
CA ASN A 322 -39.55 -28.05 23.70
C ASN A 322 -38.82 -26.91 22.99
N PHE A 323 -39.47 -26.32 21.98
CA PHE A 323 -38.86 -25.31 21.13
C PHE A 323 -38.62 -23.98 21.86
N ASP A 324 -39.52 -23.63 22.79
CA ASP A 324 -39.40 -22.40 23.58
C ASP A 324 -38.07 -22.39 24.39
N MET A 325 -37.78 -23.48 25.10
CA MET A 325 -36.53 -23.63 25.83
C MET A 325 -35.29 -23.63 24.90
N ALA A 326 -35.43 -24.23 23.73
CA ALA A 326 -34.31 -24.23 22.76
C ALA A 326 -34.02 -22.84 22.23
N ASP A 327 -35.03 -22.00 22.02
CA ASP A 327 -34.90 -20.61 21.58
C ASP A 327 -34.37 -19.70 22.71
N GLU A 328 -34.82 -19.91 23.95
CA GLU A 328 -34.25 -19.21 25.12
C GLU A 328 -32.74 -19.44 25.24
N ILE A 329 -32.29 -20.70 25.10
CA ILE A 329 -30.86 -21.04 25.16
C ILE A 329 -30.10 -20.39 24.00
N ARG A 330 -30.67 -20.39 22.81
CA ARG A 330 -30.08 -19.73 21.65
C ARG A 330 -29.91 -18.22 21.86
N ASN A 331 -30.93 -17.57 22.38
CA ASN A 331 -30.91 -16.14 22.68
C ASN A 331 -29.88 -15.81 23.77
N LYS A 332 -29.82 -16.61 24.84
CA LYS A 332 -28.82 -16.48 25.89
C LYS A 332 -27.39 -16.58 25.36
N LEU A 333 -27.10 -17.56 24.51
CA LEU A 333 -25.80 -17.69 23.87
C LEU A 333 -25.48 -16.47 23.00
N LYS A 334 -26.47 -15.95 22.26
CA LYS A 334 -26.32 -14.75 21.45
C LYS A 334 -26.03 -13.49 22.25
N GLU A 335 -26.68 -13.31 23.42
CA GLU A 335 -26.42 -12.21 24.36
C GLU A 335 -25.00 -12.26 24.90
N GLU A 336 -24.42 -13.47 25.06
CA GLU A 336 -23.05 -13.69 25.48
C GLU A 336 -22.05 -13.61 24.30
N GLY A 337 -22.51 -13.19 23.11
CA GLY A 337 -21.67 -13.04 21.94
C GLY A 337 -21.33 -14.37 21.25
N VAL A 338 -22.18 -15.39 21.38
CA VAL A 338 -22.00 -16.71 20.76
C VAL A 338 -23.14 -17.00 19.80
N GLU A 339 -22.81 -17.25 18.54
CA GLU A 339 -23.74 -17.72 17.51
C GLU A 339 -23.59 -19.23 17.31
N ILE A 340 -24.71 -19.94 17.23
CA ILE A 340 -24.75 -21.38 16.99
C ILE A 340 -25.33 -21.72 15.64
N GLU A 341 -24.75 -22.72 14.98
CA GLU A 341 -25.16 -23.23 13.66
C GLU A 341 -25.34 -24.74 13.71
N ASP A 342 -26.49 -25.23 13.21
CA ASP A 342 -26.77 -26.65 13.13
C ASP A 342 -26.25 -27.20 11.80
N THR A 343 -25.38 -28.22 11.85
CA THR A 343 -24.81 -28.90 10.68
C THR A 343 -25.22 -30.37 10.67
N SER A 344 -24.91 -31.08 9.57
CA SER A 344 -25.11 -32.53 9.47
C SER A 344 -24.27 -33.34 10.47
N GLU A 345 -23.17 -32.77 10.96
CA GLU A 345 -22.25 -33.42 11.92
C GLU A 345 -22.54 -33.00 13.39
N GLY A 346 -23.47 -32.03 13.61
CA GLY A 346 -23.83 -31.52 14.94
C GLY A 346 -24.01 -30.01 14.97
N THR A 347 -24.16 -29.48 16.18
CA THR A 347 -24.23 -28.03 16.38
C THR A 347 -22.85 -27.48 16.64
N ILE A 348 -22.41 -26.56 15.79
CA ILE A 348 -21.16 -25.81 15.94
C ILE A 348 -21.47 -24.40 16.46
N TRP A 349 -20.47 -23.70 17.00
CA TRP A 349 -20.63 -22.36 17.52
C TRP A 349 -19.43 -21.48 17.20
N ARG A 350 -19.66 -20.16 17.15
CA ARG A 350 -18.63 -19.14 16.93
C ARG A 350 -18.88 -17.90 17.77
N SER A 351 -17.84 -17.14 18.04
CA SER A 351 -17.93 -15.79 18.61
C SER A 351 -18.43 -14.78 17.56
N ILE A 352 -19.31 -13.85 17.94
CA ILE A 352 -19.80 -12.73 17.13
C ILE A 352 -19.37 -11.39 17.70
#